data_a29c09903d0c6de03ebd03fc12ea4499
#
_entry.id   a29c09903d0c6de03ebd03fc12ea4499
#
_cell.length_a   1.000
_cell.length_b   1.000
_cell.length_c   1.000
_cell.angle_alpha   90.00
_cell.angle_beta   90.00
_cell.angle_gamma   90.00
#
_symmetry.space_group_name_H-M   'P 1'
#
loop_
_entity.id
_entity.type
_entity.pdbx_description
1 polymer ?
#
loop_
_entity_poly.entity_id
_entity_poly.type
_entity_poly.pdbx_seq_one_letter_code
_entity_poly.pdbx_strand_id
1 'polypeptide(L)'
;MMQDSSFQDLEPPECCIYKIPDKIKRRREFYTPLLFSIGPLHYGKVELAAMEMEKQKLRCYDKFCSRLYGTWQEEFKSFIQHHETRIRNTYRYISGTCTLSSDVFRKMILYDSIFILEILISYHEGGNDGILNQSFLKDYIIRRDLLLLENQVPYFILDELHKLLIADIGIYYEYPSLLTLSCNFLRIRMPKEILSMSKKEHDKIKVAHFTDLARSALVGILPRDLGISSGNFLEIF
;
A
#
# COMPACT_ATOMS: atom_id res chain seq x y z
N MET A 1 -33.51 -14.27 33.07
CA MET A 1 -32.76 -14.83 31.95
C MET A 1 -32.68 -13.73 30.91
N MET A 2 -31.65 -12.92 30.97
CA MET A 2 -31.30 -11.94 29.90
C MET A 2 -30.44 -12.66 28.90
N GLN A 3 -30.94 -12.82 27.70
CA GLN A 3 -30.18 -13.35 26.59
C GLN A 3 -29.13 -12.31 26.20
N ASP A 4 -27.89 -12.68 26.42
CA ASP A 4 -26.69 -12.01 25.94
C ASP A 4 -26.65 -12.14 24.42
N SER A 5 -27.16 -11.12 23.74
CA SER A 5 -27.00 -11.03 22.28
C SER A 5 -25.54 -10.69 22.01
N SER A 6 -24.74 -11.73 21.89
CA SER A 6 -23.36 -11.66 21.42
C SER A 6 -23.27 -10.88 20.12
N PHE A 7 -22.63 -9.73 20.19
CA PHE A 7 -22.14 -8.96 19.06
C PHE A 7 -21.13 -9.79 18.25
N GLN A 8 -21.62 -10.69 17.45
CA GLN A 8 -20.91 -11.18 16.29
C GLN A 8 -21.27 -10.28 15.11
N ASP A 9 -20.81 -9.04 15.13
CA ASP A 9 -20.54 -8.31 13.90
C ASP A 9 -19.41 -9.07 13.21
N LEU A 10 -19.77 -10.02 12.39
CA LEU A 10 -18.86 -10.74 11.51
C LEU A 10 -18.16 -9.68 10.65
N GLU A 11 -16.90 -9.43 10.98
CA GLU A 11 -16.04 -8.57 10.16
C GLU A 11 -16.09 -9.09 8.73
N PRO A 12 -16.23 -8.23 7.72
CA PRO A 12 -16.05 -8.67 6.34
C PRO A 12 -14.71 -9.42 6.27
N PRO A 13 -14.65 -10.60 5.66
CA PRO A 13 -13.42 -11.41 5.61
C PRO A 13 -12.23 -10.68 4.96
N GLU A 14 -12.47 -9.54 4.36
CA GLU A 14 -11.49 -8.69 3.67
C GLU A 14 -10.99 -7.53 4.53
N CYS A 15 -11.56 -7.28 5.74
CA CYS A 15 -11.15 -6.16 6.57
C CYS A 15 -9.73 -6.36 7.09
N CYS A 16 -8.83 -5.45 6.76
CA CYS A 16 -7.42 -5.53 7.14
C CYS A 16 -6.80 -4.18 7.54
N ILE A 17 -7.46 -3.05 7.24
CA ILE A 17 -6.98 -1.71 7.56
C ILE A 17 -7.89 -1.11 8.63
N TYR A 18 -7.35 -0.91 9.83
CA TYR A 18 -8.12 -0.53 11.01
C TYR A 18 -7.82 0.90 11.44
N LYS A 19 -8.87 1.62 11.82
CA LYS A 19 -8.71 2.84 12.60
C LYS A 19 -8.44 2.47 14.06
N ILE A 20 -7.35 2.96 14.60
CA ILE A 20 -6.98 2.73 15.99
C ILE A 20 -7.84 3.63 16.88
N PRO A 21 -8.52 3.08 17.90
CA PRO A 21 -9.31 3.88 18.84
C PRO A 21 -8.46 4.93 19.56
N ASP A 22 -8.94 6.17 19.63
CA ASP A 22 -8.19 7.29 20.22
C ASP A 22 -7.78 7.03 21.68
N LYS A 23 -8.55 6.22 22.41
CA LYS A 23 -8.28 5.83 23.81
C LYS A 23 -6.98 5.04 23.98
N ILE A 24 -6.54 4.30 22.94
CA ILE A 24 -5.30 3.50 22.98
C ILE A 24 -4.13 4.17 22.28
N LYS A 25 -4.35 5.28 21.59
CA LYS A 25 -3.29 6.10 20.98
C LYS A 25 -2.53 6.85 22.06
N ARG A 26 -1.40 6.29 22.51
CA ARG A 26 -0.55 6.95 23.52
C ARG A 26 0.10 8.24 23.01
N ARG A 27 0.51 8.24 21.74
CA ARG A 27 1.13 9.38 21.04
C ARG A 27 0.56 9.45 19.65
N ARG A 28 -0.17 10.53 19.33
CA ARG A 28 -0.85 10.71 18.05
C ARG A 28 0.11 10.71 16.86
N GLU A 29 1.33 11.23 17.05
CA GLU A 29 2.36 11.29 16.01
C GLU A 29 2.74 9.92 15.43
N PHE A 30 2.56 8.82 16.17
CA PHE A 30 2.81 7.47 15.68
C PHE A 30 1.70 6.90 14.80
N TYR A 31 0.57 7.59 14.69
CA TYR A 31 -0.60 7.14 13.93
C TYR A 31 -1.02 8.12 12.85
N THR A 32 -0.43 9.33 12.85
CA THR A 32 -0.76 10.38 11.90
C THR A 32 0.37 10.55 10.89
N PRO A 33 0.06 10.57 9.59
CA PRO A 33 1.07 10.82 8.57
C PRO A 33 1.64 12.24 8.69
N LEU A 34 2.93 12.38 8.40
CA LEU A 34 3.64 13.67 8.47
C LEU A 34 3.67 14.39 7.12
N LEU A 35 3.76 13.64 6.01
CA LEU A 35 3.89 14.22 4.67
C LEU A 35 2.64 14.05 3.83
N PHE A 36 2.02 12.88 3.81
CA PHE A 36 0.90 12.60 2.91
C PHE A 36 -0.07 11.59 3.48
N SER A 37 -1.35 11.77 3.15
CA SER A 37 -2.40 10.81 3.48
C SER A 37 -2.57 9.79 2.35
N ILE A 38 -2.72 8.53 2.73
CA ILE A 38 -3.05 7.40 1.85
C ILE A 38 -4.33 6.76 2.34
N GLY A 39 -5.26 6.52 1.41
CA GLY A 39 -6.56 5.95 1.74
C GLY A 39 -7.47 6.92 2.53
N PRO A 40 -8.67 6.45 2.92
CA PRO A 40 -9.74 7.34 3.40
C PRO A 40 -9.59 7.82 4.85
N LEU A 41 -8.76 7.17 5.69
CA LEU A 41 -8.77 7.45 7.13
C LEU A 41 -8.19 8.83 7.49
N HIS A 42 -7.26 9.33 6.69
CA HIS A 42 -6.66 10.66 6.84
C HIS A 42 -7.02 11.63 5.72
N TYR A 43 -7.85 11.21 4.76
CA TYR A 43 -8.23 12.04 3.62
C TYR A 43 -8.88 13.35 4.06
N GLY A 44 -8.43 14.46 3.49
CA GLY A 44 -8.95 15.80 3.79
C GLY A 44 -8.56 16.38 5.15
N LYS A 45 -7.77 15.68 5.97
CA LYS A 45 -7.26 16.19 7.26
C LYS A 45 -5.89 16.84 7.05
N VAL A 46 -5.88 18.00 6.42
CA VAL A 46 -4.66 18.52 5.82
C VAL A 46 -4.08 19.69 6.62
N GLU A 47 -2.84 19.55 7.07
CA GLU A 47 -1.94 20.68 7.33
C GLU A 47 -1.26 21.13 6.02
N LEU A 48 -0.65 22.32 5.99
CA LEU A 48 -0.04 22.93 4.78
C LEU A 48 0.95 21.99 4.03
N ALA A 49 1.69 21.16 4.75
CA ALA A 49 2.63 20.19 4.15
C ALA A 49 1.93 19.16 3.26
N ALA A 50 0.71 18.75 3.62
CA ALA A 50 -0.05 17.79 2.85
C ALA A 50 -0.66 18.40 1.56
N MET A 51 -0.90 19.72 1.50
CA MET A 51 -1.33 20.38 0.25
C MET A 51 -0.26 20.30 -0.83
N GLU A 52 1.01 20.44 -0.47
CA GLU A 52 2.12 20.28 -1.43
C GLU A 52 2.24 18.82 -1.89
N MET A 53 2.01 17.86 -0.99
CA MET A 53 2.05 16.43 -1.34
C MET A 53 0.87 16.00 -2.21
N GLU A 54 -0.31 16.59 -2.08
CA GLU A 54 -1.41 16.36 -3.03
C GLU A 54 -1.04 16.84 -4.45
N LYS A 55 -0.32 17.97 -4.58
CA LYS A 55 0.23 18.39 -5.88
C LYS A 55 1.29 17.40 -6.40
N GLN A 56 2.10 16.82 -5.51
CA GLN A 56 3.07 15.78 -5.91
C GLN A 56 2.36 14.52 -6.41
N LYS A 57 1.24 14.11 -5.81
CA LYS A 57 0.43 12.99 -6.33
C LYS A 57 -0.04 13.25 -7.77
N LEU A 58 -0.46 14.49 -8.08
CA LEU A 58 -0.83 14.86 -9.45
C LEU A 58 0.36 14.78 -10.40
N ARG A 59 1.53 15.29 -10.01
CA ARG A 59 2.76 15.17 -10.81
C ARG A 59 3.16 13.72 -11.04
N CYS A 60 3.01 12.86 -10.01
CA CYS A 60 3.23 11.42 -10.16
C CYS A 60 2.25 10.80 -11.14
N TYR A 61 0.99 11.21 -11.10
CA TYR A 61 -0.01 10.78 -12.05
C TYR A 61 0.37 11.14 -13.49
N ASP A 62 0.74 12.40 -13.74
CA ASP A 62 1.14 12.88 -15.07
C ASP A 62 2.40 12.14 -15.58
N LYS A 63 3.38 11.93 -14.67
CA LYS A 63 4.60 11.17 -14.98
C LYS A 63 4.30 9.71 -15.31
N PHE A 64 3.46 9.06 -14.51
CA PHE A 64 3.04 7.68 -14.75
C PHE A 64 2.30 7.55 -16.08
N CYS A 65 1.39 8.49 -16.38
CA CYS A 65 0.72 8.56 -17.67
C CYS A 65 1.68 8.70 -18.86
N SER A 66 2.78 9.44 -18.69
CA SER A 66 3.77 9.61 -19.76
C SER A 66 4.63 8.38 -20.03
N ARG A 67 4.66 7.41 -19.13
CA ARG A 67 5.40 6.14 -19.26
C ARG A 67 4.64 5.10 -20.08
N LEU A 68 3.32 5.21 -20.15
CA LEU A 68 2.43 4.18 -20.64
C LEU A 68 1.64 4.67 -21.86
N TYR A 69 1.51 3.82 -22.88
CA TYR A 69 0.88 4.16 -24.15
C TYR A 69 -0.48 3.50 -24.37
N GLY A 70 -0.83 2.50 -23.55
CA GLY A 70 -2.03 1.69 -23.73
C GLY A 70 -3.31 2.24 -23.07
N THR A 71 -4.30 1.38 -22.95
CA THR A 71 -5.61 1.64 -22.36
C THR A 71 -5.63 1.51 -20.83
N TRP A 72 -4.46 1.37 -20.22
CA TRP A 72 -4.29 1.08 -18.79
C TRP A 72 -5.11 1.98 -17.86
N GLN A 73 -5.27 3.27 -18.22
CA GLN A 73 -6.05 4.21 -17.41
C GLN A 73 -7.49 3.79 -17.28
N GLU A 74 -8.12 3.43 -18.39
CA GLU A 74 -9.51 3.02 -18.42
C GLU A 74 -9.69 1.64 -17.78
N GLU A 75 -8.74 0.74 -18.00
CA GLU A 75 -8.70 -0.57 -17.37
C GLU A 75 -8.57 -0.45 -15.86
N PHE A 76 -7.66 0.38 -15.34
CA PHE A 76 -7.46 0.56 -13.92
C PHE A 76 -8.62 1.31 -13.25
N LYS A 77 -9.20 2.33 -13.89
CA LYS A 77 -10.42 2.99 -13.41
C LYS A 77 -11.58 2.02 -13.34
N SER A 78 -11.76 1.20 -14.38
CA SER A 78 -12.78 0.15 -14.42
C SER A 78 -12.57 -0.88 -13.33
N PHE A 79 -11.33 -1.31 -13.09
CA PHE A 79 -10.97 -2.20 -12.01
C PHE A 79 -11.36 -1.63 -10.63
N ILE A 80 -10.99 -0.38 -10.35
CA ILE A 80 -11.35 0.29 -9.09
C ILE A 80 -12.87 0.39 -8.94
N GLN A 81 -13.58 0.74 -10.02
CA GLN A 81 -15.04 0.85 -10.01
C GLN A 81 -15.70 -0.50 -9.72
N HIS A 82 -15.24 -1.56 -10.39
CA HIS A 82 -15.78 -2.91 -10.20
C HIS A 82 -15.54 -3.44 -8.79
N HIS A 83 -14.39 -3.10 -8.20
CA HIS A 83 -13.98 -3.59 -6.89
C HIS A 83 -14.23 -2.57 -5.75
N GLU A 84 -14.97 -1.48 -5.97
CA GLU A 84 -15.16 -0.43 -4.97
C GLU A 84 -15.69 -0.97 -3.64
N THR A 85 -16.69 -1.84 -3.68
CA THR A 85 -17.25 -2.45 -2.46
C THR A 85 -16.20 -3.27 -1.72
N ARG A 86 -15.41 -4.08 -2.43
CA ARG A 86 -14.32 -4.84 -1.84
C ARG A 86 -13.26 -3.93 -1.23
N ILE A 87 -12.88 -2.86 -1.95
CA ILE A 87 -11.90 -1.88 -1.46
C ILE A 87 -12.41 -1.21 -0.18
N ARG A 88 -13.68 -0.80 -0.14
CA ARG A 88 -14.29 -0.20 1.05
C ARG A 88 -14.31 -1.17 2.23
N ASN A 89 -14.59 -2.44 2.00
CA ASN A 89 -14.62 -3.49 3.01
C ASN A 89 -13.26 -3.75 3.65
N THR A 90 -12.14 -3.41 2.99
CA THR A 90 -10.80 -3.53 3.62
C THR A 90 -10.59 -2.54 4.76
N TYR A 91 -11.39 -1.47 4.82
CA TYR A 91 -11.29 -0.46 5.86
C TYR A 91 -12.37 -0.68 6.92
N ARG A 92 -11.95 -0.93 8.17
CA ARG A 92 -12.90 -0.98 9.28
C ARG A 92 -13.17 0.41 9.81
N TYR A 93 -14.41 0.85 9.64
CA TYR A 93 -14.88 2.12 10.14
C TYR A 93 -15.59 1.92 11.49
N ILE A 94 -15.02 2.46 12.54
CA ILE A 94 -15.75 2.62 13.79
C ILE A 94 -16.71 3.79 13.59
N SER A 95 -18.00 3.45 13.45
CA SER A 95 -19.14 4.38 13.31
C SER A 95 -18.98 5.48 12.25
N GLY A 96 -19.49 5.21 11.05
CA GLY A 96 -19.92 6.24 10.08
C GLY A 96 -18.85 7.01 9.32
N THR A 97 -17.64 6.52 9.20
CA THR A 97 -16.51 7.34 8.73
C THR A 97 -16.17 7.25 7.25
N CYS A 98 -16.78 6.41 6.43
CA CYS A 98 -16.58 6.53 4.98
C CYS A 98 -17.78 7.17 4.29
N THR A 99 -17.95 8.47 4.51
CA THR A 99 -18.97 9.29 3.83
C THR A 99 -18.54 9.81 2.47
N LEU A 100 -17.34 9.40 1.99
CA LEU A 100 -16.86 9.82 0.68
C LEU A 100 -17.78 9.26 -0.41
N SER A 101 -18.25 10.13 -1.31
CA SER A 101 -18.96 9.70 -2.50
C SER A 101 -18.10 8.76 -3.34
N SER A 102 -18.72 7.90 -4.15
CA SER A 102 -18.01 6.95 -4.98
C SER A 102 -16.97 7.60 -5.88
N ASP A 103 -17.28 8.77 -6.45
CA ASP A 103 -16.37 9.47 -7.34
C ASP A 103 -15.13 9.97 -6.60
N VAL A 104 -15.32 10.59 -5.43
CA VAL A 104 -14.20 11.07 -4.59
C VAL A 104 -13.35 9.89 -4.10
N PHE A 105 -14.01 8.81 -3.65
CA PHE A 105 -13.32 7.63 -3.16
C PHE A 105 -12.48 6.95 -4.25
N ARG A 106 -13.07 6.69 -5.42
CA ARG A 106 -12.37 6.07 -6.56
C ARG A 106 -11.20 6.92 -7.04
N LYS A 107 -11.40 8.25 -7.12
CA LYS A 107 -10.35 9.19 -7.51
C LYS A 107 -9.19 9.19 -6.50
N MET A 108 -9.49 9.19 -5.21
CA MET A 108 -8.48 9.10 -4.14
C MET A 108 -7.66 7.80 -4.28
N ILE A 109 -8.32 6.64 -4.41
CA ILE A 109 -7.65 5.34 -4.56
C ILE A 109 -6.76 5.34 -5.82
N LEU A 110 -7.24 5.89 -6.93
CA LEU A 110 -6.48 6.00 -8.18
C LEU A 110 -5.17 6.77 -7.98
N TYR A 111 -5.25 7.99 -7.43
CA TYR A 111 -4.08 8.84 -7.25
C TYR A 111 -3.11 8.30 -6.20
N ASP A 112 -3.63 7.75 -5.10
CA ASP A 112 -2.81 7.18 -4.04
C ASP A 112 -2.04 5.95 -4.54
N SER A 113 -2.69 5.08 -5.33
CA SER A 113 -2.05 3.88 -5.88
C SER A 113 -0.95 4.22 -6.87
N ILE A 114 -1.21 5.17 -7.78
CA ILE A 114 -0.22 5.64 -8.75
C ILE A 114 0.95 6.33 -8.06
N PHE A 115 0.68 7.17 -7.06
CA PHE A 115 1.71 7.83 -6.25
C PHE A 115 2.64 6.82 -5.58
N ILE A 116 2.07 5.80 -4.94
CA ILE A 116 2.86 4.74 -4.30
C ILE A 116 3.70 4.00 -5.32
N LEU A 117 3.11 3.55 -6.42
CA LEU A 117 3.83 2.77 -7.42
C LEU A 117 4.95 3.59 -8.07
N GLU A 118 4.70 4.87 -8.37
CA GLU A 118 5.72 5.77 -8.93
C GLU A 118 6.90 5.99 -7.97
N ILE A 119 6.65 6.07 -6.66
CA ILE A 119 7.72 6.12 -5.65
C ILE A 119 8.57 4.84 -5.69
N LEU A 120 7.93 3.68 -5.74
CA LEU A 120 8.63 2.39 -5.77
C LEU A 120 9.49 2.23 -7.03
N ILE A 121 8.94 2.62 -8.17
CA ILE A 121 9.61 2.59 -9.47
C ILE A 121 10.78 3.58 -9.49
N SER A 122 10.55 4.84 -9.15
CA SER A 122 11.59 5.87 -9.12
C SER A 122 12.76 5.48 -8.21
N TYR A 123 12.46 4.86 -7.05
CA TYR A 123 13.51 4.36 -6.18
C TYR A 123 14.30 3.21 -6.81
N HIS A 124 13.63 2.29 -7.49
CA HIS A 124 14.27 1.16 -8.18
C HIS A 124 15.16 1.62 -9.34
N GLU A 125 14.69 2.60 -10.09
CA GLU A 125 15.41 3.17 -11.24
C GLU A 125 16.59 4.07 -10.82
N GLY A 126 16.81 4.26 -9.51
CA GLY A 126 17.84 5.17 -8.99
C GLY A 126 17.55 6.63 -9.32
N GLY A 127 16.26 6.94 -9.54
CA GLY A 127 15.81 8.22 -10.04
C GLY A 127 16.06 9.38 -9.10
N ASN A 128 16.59 10.43 -9.69
CA ASN A 128 16.81 11.74 -9.10
C ASN A 128 15.59 12.67 -9.31
N ASP A 129 14.40 12.11 -9.41
CA ASP A 129 13.21 12.73 -10.01
C ASP A 129 12.38 13.62 -9.09
N GLY A 130 13.00 14.40 -8.26
CA GLY A 130 12.30 15.47 -7.52
C GLY A 130 11.41 15.02 -6.34
N ILE A 131 10.79 13.84 -6.38
CA ILE A 131 9.97 13.33 -5.26
C ILE A 131 10.86 12.79 -4.16
N LEU A 132 11.89 12.02 -4.54
CA LEU A 132 12.86 11.41 -3.64
C LEU A 132 14.11 12.30 -3.44
N ASN A 133 14.29 13.34 -4.24
CA ASN A 133 15.55 14.06 -4.42
C ASN A 133 15.90 15.07 -3.32
N GLN A 134 15.14 15.18 -2.25
CA GLN A 134 15.28 16.32 -1.35
C GLN A 134 15.91 16.05 0.02
N SER A 135 16.36 14.88 0.34
CA SER A 135 17.08 14.59 1.59
C SER A 135 16.78 13.16 2.08
N PHE A 136 17.78 12.50 2.61
CA PHE A 136 17.68 11.24 3.36
C PHE A 136 16.56 11.26 4.42
N LEU A 137 16.31 12.42 5.03
CA LEU A 137 15.24 12.62 6.01
C LEU A 137 13.85 12.47 5.38
N LYS A 138 13.66 12.97 4.16
CA LYS A 138 12.38 12.86 3.44
C LYS A 138 12.08 11.41 3.08
N ASP A 139 13.05 10.66 2.63
CA ASP A 139 12.93 9.22 2.37
C ASP A 139 12.51 8.42 3.61
N TYR A 140 13.11 8.74 4.75
CA TYR A 140 12.73 8.12 6.02
C TYR A 140 11.27 8.41 6.37
N ILE A 141 10.82 9.66 6.24
CA ILE A 141 9.44 10.05 6.56
C ILE A 141 8.45 9.41 5.57
N ILE A 142 8.79 9.32 4.29
CA ILE A 142 7.96 8.64 3.29
C ILE A 142 7.76 7.16 3.66
N ARG A 143 8.85 6.45 3.99
CA ARG A 143 8.76 5.04 4.42
C ARG A 143 7.93 4.89 5.69
N ARG A 144 8.14 5.78 6.66
CA ARG A 144 7.35 5.82 7.89
C ARG A 144 5.86 5.99 7.60
N ASP A 145 5.49 6.95 6.77
CA ASP A 145 4.10 7.24 6.46
C ASP A 145 3.43 6.08 5.70
N LEU A 146 4.17 5.38 4.82
CA LEU A 146 3.69 4.17 4.14
C LEU A 146 3.55 2.95 5.08
N LEU A 147 4.21 2.95 6.23
CA LEU A 147 4.11 1.87 7.22
C LEU A 147 3.10 2.16 8.33
N LEU A 148 2.44 3.32 8.36
CA LEU A 148 1.38 3.61 9.33
C LEU A 148 0.14 2.79 9.03
N LEU A 149 -0.39 2.10 10.05
CA LEU A 149 -1.56 1.22 9.91
C LEU A 149 -2.82 1.95 9.38
N GLU A 150 -3.01 3.20 9.78
CA GLU A 150 -4.14 4.02 9.32
C GLU A 150 -3.90 4.70 7.96
N ASN A 151 -2.73 4.54 7.35
CA ASN A 151 -2.30 5.23 6.13
C ASN A 151 -1.95 4.22 5.03
N GLN A 152 -2.92 3.42 4.62
CA GLN A 152 -2.73 2.29 3.72
C GLN A 152 -3.74 2.28 2.57
N VAL A 153 -3.35 1.66 1.46
CA VAL A 153 -4.27 1.10 0.46
C VAL A 153 -4.12 -0.42 0.44
N PRO A 154 -5.18 -1.17 0.07
CA PRO A 154 -5.09 -2.63 -0.07
C PRO A 154 -4.05 -3.01 -1.13
N TYR A 155 -3.19 -3.97 -0.81
CA TYR A 155 -2.07 -4.36 -1.67
C TYR A 155 -2.50 -4.88 -3.04
N PHE A 156 -3.65 -5.54 -3.12
CA PHE A 156 -4.17 -6.08 -4.39
C PHE A 156 -4.45 -5.00 -5.44
N ILE A 157 -4.70 -3.74 -5.03
CA ILE A 157 -4.87 -2.61 -5.95
C ILE A 157 -3.54 -2.22 -6.59
N LEU A 158 -2.49 -2.18 -5.76
CA LEU A 158 -1.13 -1.90 -6.24
C LEU A 158 -0.62 -3.01 -7.15
N ASP A 159 -0.97 -4.26 -6.83
CA ASP A 159 -0.63 -5.43 -7.63
C ASP A 159 -1.29 -5.39 -9.01
N GLU A 160 -2.56 -5.00 -9.09
CA GLU A 160 -3.24 -4.84 -10.38
C GLU A 160 -2.64 -3.71 -11.21
N LEU A 161 -2.38 -2.55 -10.60
CA LEU A 161 -1.73 -1.43 -11.29
C LEU A 161 -0.33 -1.81 -11.79
N HIS A 162 0.44 -2.55 -10.99
CA HIS A 162 1.74 -3.06 -11.38
C HIS A 162 1.66 -4.04 -12.56
N LYS A 163 0.64 -4.92 -12.59
CA LYS A 163 0.41 -5.83 -13.73
C LYS A 163 0.10 -5.08 -15.01
N LEU A 164 -0.74 -4.05 -14.95
CA LEU A 164 -1.05 -3.20 -16.09
C LEU A 164 0.20 -2.47 -16.60
N LEU A 165 1.03 -1.95 -15.69
CA LEU A 165 2.32 -1.36 -16.04
C LEU A 165 3.21 -2.35 -16.80
N ILE A 166 3.36 -3.59 -16.29
CA ILE A 166 4.20 -4.61 -16.92
C ILE A 166 3.66 -5.04 -18.28
N ALA A 167 2.34 -5.13 -18.41
CA ALA A 167 1.70 -5.47 -19.69
C ALA A 167 1.94 -4.40 -20.77
N ASP A 168 1.93 -3.13 -20.38
CA ASP A 168 2.12 -2.00 -21.30
C ASP A 168 3.59 -1.81 -21.70
N ILE A 169 4.55 -1.97 -20.77
CA ILE A 169 6.00 -1.85 -21.03
C ILE A 169 6.49 -2.99 -21.95
N GLY A 170 5.79 -4.13 -21.97
CA GLY A 170 6.09 -5.29 -22.82
C GLY A 170 7.17 -6.22 -22.26
N ILE A 171 7.35 -7.36 -22.95
CA ILE A 171 8.16 -8.53 -22.51
C ILE A 171 9.68 -8.26 -22.48
N TYR A 172 10.13 -7.11 -22.99
CA TYR A 172 11.54 -6.83 -23.19
C TYR A 172 12.33 -6.47 -21.95
N TYR A 173 11.65 -6.24 -20.78
CA TYR A 173 12.31 -5.91 -19.54
C TYR A 173 11.90 -6.88 -18.43
N GLU A 174 12.86 -7.54 -17.81
CA GLU A 174 12.67 -8.24 -16.52
C GLU A 174 12.42 -7.22 -15.41
N TYR A 175 11.19 -6.70 -15.35
CA TYR A 175 10.82 -5.77 -14.30
C TYR A 175 10.60 -6.53 -12.98
N PRO A 176 11.08 -6.01 -11.84
CA PRO A 176 10.91 -6.68 -10.56
C PRO A 176 9.44 -6.82 -10.19
N SER A 177 9.11 -7.85 -9.38
CA SER A 177 7.76 -7.98 -8.81
C SER A 177 7.44 -6.81 -7.89
N LEU A 178 6.15 -6.52 -7.70
CA LEU A 178 5.71 -5.50 -6.73
C LEU A 178 6.27 -5.79 -5.33
N LEU A 179 6.34 -7.07 -4.94
CA LEU A 179 6.93 -7.50 -3.67
C LEU A 179 8.40 -7.06 -3.56
N THR A 180 9.19 -7.30 -4.60
CA THR A 180 10.60 -6.89 -4.65
C THR A 180 10.75 -5.38 -4.56
N LEU A 181 9.97 -4.62 -5.35
CA LEU A 181 9.96 -3.16 -5.30
C LEU A 181 9.63 -2.63 -3.90
N SER A 182 8.57 -3.20 -3.29
CA SER A 182 8.10 -2.81 -1.95
C SER A 182 9.16 -3.07 -0.89
N CYS A 183 9.75 -4.27 -0.87
CA CYS A 183 10.77 -4.65 0.11
C CYS A 183 12.04 -3.79 -0.03
N ASN A 184 12.49 -3.54 -1.25
CA ASN A 184 13.64 -2.69 -1.50
C ASN A 184 13.41 -1.27 -1.00
N PHE A 185 12.28 -0.66 -1.37
CA PHE A 185 11.96 0.70 -0.93
C PHE A 185 11.79 0.79 0.58
N LEU A 186 10.99 -0.08 1.18
CA LEU A 186 10.71 -0.07 2.61
C LEU A 186 11.88 -0.60 3.46
N ARG A 187 12.96 -1.07 2.83
CA ARG A 187 14.13 -1.70 3.48
C ARG A 187 13.74 -2.90 4.35
N ILE A 188 12.75 -3.65 3.89
CA ILE A 188 12.32 -4.89 4.51
C ILE A 188 13.26 -6.00 4.03
N ARG A 189 13.94 -6.65 4.98
CA ARG A 189 14.78 -7.83 4.65
C ARG A 189 13.89 -9.03 4.40
N MET A 190 14.00 -9.58 3.21
CA MET A 190 13.32 -10.81 2.84
C MET A 190 14.24 -12.02 3.07
N PRO A 191 13.68 -13.16 3.51
CA PRO A 191 14.40 -14.42 3.52
C PRO A 191 14.98 -14.75 2.14
N LYS A 192 16.16 -15.40 2.10
CA LYS A 192 16.82 -15.73 0.83
C LYS A 192 15.95 -16.63 -0.06
N GLU A 193 15.19 -17.50 0.54
CA GLU A 193 14.26 -18.42 -0.10
C GLU A 193 13.22 -17.64 -0.92
N ILE A 194 12.67 -16.57 -0.36
CA ILE A 194 11.70 -15.71 -1.05
C ILE A 194 12.40 -14.88 -2.14
N LEU A 195 13.59 -14.36 -1.87
CA LEU A 195 14.36 -13.61 -2.89
C LEU A 195 14.72 -14.45 -4.11
N SER A 196 14.87 -15.77 -3.96
CA SER A 196 15.18 -16.70 -5.04
C SER A 196 13.94 -17.17 -5.82
N MET A 197 12.74 -16.84 -5.37
CA MET A 197 11.51 -17.20 -6.05
C MET A 197 11.33 -16.47 -7.38
N SER A 198 10.68 -17.12 -8.32
CA SER A 198 10.27 -16.50 -9.56
C SER A 198 9.17 -15.45 -9.30
N LYS A 199 8.99 -14.53 -10.26
CA LYS A 199 7.91 -13.53 -10.19
C LYS A 199 6.53 -14.17 -9.99
N LYS A 200 6.24 -15.29 -10.68
CA LYS A 200 4.98 -16.03 -10.55
C LYS A 200 4.76 -16.61 -9.14
N GLU A 201 5.82 -16.92 -8.43
CA GLU A 201 5.75 -17.38 -7.04
C GLU A 201 5.54 -16.21 -6.09
N HIS A 202 6.20 -15.06 -6.33
CA HIS A 202 5.93 -13.82 -5.59
C HIS A 202 4.46 -13.39 -5.70
N ASP A 203 3.84 -13.53 -6.86
CA ASP A 203 2.43 -13.18 -7.08
C ASP A 203 1.44 -14.04 -6.26
N LYS A 204 1.89 -15.19 -5.74
CA LYS A 204 1.09 -16.05 -4.84
C LYS A 204 1.18 -15.63 -3.38
N ILE A 205 2.15 -14.79 -3.01
CA ILE A 205 2.31 -14.30 -1.66
C ILE A 205 1.21 -13.30 -1.34
N LYS A 206 0.33 -13.66 -0.41
CA LYS A 206 -0.78 -12.80 0.00
C LYS A 206 -0.28 -11.74 0.98
N VAL A 207 -0.32 -10.51 0.57
CA VAL A 207 -0.03 -9.33 1.38
C VAL A 207 -1.30 -8.49 1.45
N ALA A 208 -1.71 -8.10 2.65
CA ALA A 208 -2.91 -7.26 2.81
C ALA A 208 -2.61 -5.79 2.52
N HIS A 209 -1.52 -5.27 3.06
CA HIS A 209 -1.02 -3.90 2.90
C HIS A 209 0.44 -3.81 3.39
N PHE A 210 1.11 -2.66 3.23
CA PHE A 210 2.55 -2.53 3.58
C PHE A 210 2.87 -2.80 5.04
N THR A 211 2.01 -2.39 5.98
CA THR A 211 2.24 -2.70 7.39
C THR A 211 2.15 -4.22 7.65
N ASP A 212 1.26 -4.92 6.95
CA ASP A 212 1.17 -6.38 7.01
C ASP A 212 2.42 -7.05 6.41
N LEU A 213 2.92 -6.53 5.29
CA LEU A 213 4.19 -6.98 4.69
C LEU A 213 5.34 -6.85 5.69
N ALA A 214 5.49 -5.68 6.32
CA ALA A 214 6.54 -5.45 7.31
C ALA A 214 6.39 -6.35 8.53
N ARG A 215 5.18 -6.51 9.05
CA ARG A 215 4.87 -7.41 10.16
C ARG A 215 5.23 -8.86 9.81
N SER A 216 4.83 -9.32 8.65
CA SER A 216 5.07 -10.70 8.20
C SER A 216 6.56 -11.00 8.05
N ALA A 217 7.33 -10.03 7.55
CA ALA A 217 8.78 -10.15 7.47
C ALA A 217 9.45 -10.20 8.85
N LEU A 218 8.99 -9.38 9.81
CA LEU A 218 9.53 -9.35 11.18
C LEU A 218 9.25 -10.63 11.96
N VAL A 219 8.08 -11.25 11.75
CA VAL A 219 7.65 -12.46 12.51
C VAL A 219 8.05 -13.75 11.80
N GLY A 220 8.71 -13.67 10.65
CA GLY A 220 9.10 -14.85 9.88
C GLY A 220 7.89 -15.65 9.34
N ILE A 221 6.71 -15.03 9.23
CA ILE A 221 5.44 -15.67 8.83
C ILE A 221 5.15 -15.45 7.32
N LEU A 222 6.09 -14.96 6.53
CA LEU A 222 5.94 -15.01 5.08
C LEU A 222 5.87 -16.48 4.63
N PRO A 223 4.96 -16.84 3.80
CA PRO A 223 3.88 -17.81 3.97
C PRO A 223 4.38 -19.22 4.34
N ARG A 224 3.91 -19.74 5.44
CA ARG A 224 4.05 -21.16 5.81
C ARG A 224 3.41 -22.12 4.78
N ASP A 225 2.54 -21.61 3.93
CA ASP A 225 1.83 -22.37 2.89
C ASP A 225 2.72 -22.78 1.69
N LEU A 226 3.95 -22.26 1.61
CA LEU A 226 4.91 -22.64 0.55
C LEU A 226 5.85 -23.78 0.95
N GLY A 227 5.63 -24.46 2.08
CA GLY A 227 6.46 -25.59 2.52
C GLY A 227 7.89 -25.22 2.93
N ILE A 228 8.16 -23.93 3.14
CA ILE A 228 9.47 -23.44 3.58
C ILE A 228 9.57 -23.62 5.08
N SER A 229 10.46 -24.50 5.53
CA SER A 229 10.71 -24.74 6.95
C SER A 229 11.33 -23.50 7.60
N SER A 230 10.85 -23.16 8.80
CA SER A 230 11.37 -22.08 9.64
C SER A 230 12.80 -22.38 10.11
N GLY A 231 13.80 -22.11 9.27
CA GLY A 231 15.20 -22.08 9.70
C GLY A 231 15.51 -20.76 10.40
N ASN A 232 16.07 -20.86 11.56
CA ASN A 232 16.68 -19.87 12.46
C ASN A 232 16.59 -18.38 12.09
N PHE A 233 15.59 -17.71 12.64
CA PHE A 233 15.36 -16.24 12.48
C PHE A 233 16.02 -15.37 13.57
N LEU A 234 16.89 -15.92 14.42
CA LEU A 234 17.47 -15.23 15.59
C LEU A 234 18.75 -14.42 15.29
N GLU A 235 19.20 -14.30 14.04
CA GLU A 235 20.44 -13.56 13.69
C GLU A 235 20.19 -12.19 13.02
N ILE A 236 19.05 -11.55 13.24
CA ILE A 236 18.72 -10.27 12.57
C ILE A 236 18.44 -9.16 13.63
N PHE A 237 19.35 -8.99 14.60
CA PHE A 237 19.45 -7.76 15.39
C PHE A 237 20.90 -7.36 15.58
#